data_62e3163b41b3c5b87395cd4a60d0f148
#
_entry.id   62e3163b41b3c5b87395cd4a60d0f148
#
_cell.length_a   1.000
_cell.length_b   1.000
_cell.length_c   1.000
_cell.angle_alpha   90.00
_cell.angle_beta   90.00
_cell.angle_gamma   90.00
#
_symmetry.space_group_name_H-M   'P 1'
#
loop_
_entity.id
_entity.type
_entity.pdbx_description
1 polymer ?
#
loop_
_entity_poly.entity_id
_entity_poly.type
_entity_poly.pdbx_seq_one_letter_code
_entity_poly.pdbx_strand_id
1 'polypeptide(L)'
;MAEVRRCPDDLPMWGEKKTSVSEVRAFLDELGAPDRAFRIIHVAGTNGKGSVCAYLTEALIRAGYRVGTFVSPHLVDIRERILIDGKMVSSEAFRAAAETVKRQGEAELRAGRNFPAYFEYLYYMAMLLFREAGCEVAVLETGLGGRLDATNSCAPWL
;
A
#
# COMPACT_ATOMS: atom_id res chain seq x y z
N MET A 1 -28.39 -1.64 -14.36
CA MET A 1 -27.51 -0.89 -13.42
C MET A 1 -26.09 -1.07 -13.91
N ALA A 2 -25.45 -0.01 -14.37
CA ALA A 2 -24.09 -0.07 -14.89
C ALA A 2 -23.13 -0.52 -13.78
N GLU A 3 -22.38 -1.57 -14.05
CA GLU A 3 -21.31 -2.08 -13.18
C GLU A 3 -20.24 -0.99 -13.08
N VAL A 4 -20.19 -0.31 -11.94
CA VAL A 4 -19.16 0.71 -11.68
C VAL A 4 -17.82 -0.02 -11.60
N ARG A 5 -17.06 0.04 -12.68
CA ARG A 5 -15.66 -0.44 -12.71
C ARG A 5 -14.84 0.46 -11.78
N ARG A 6 -14.72 0.09 -10.53
CA ARG A 6 -13.82 0.75 -9.58
C ARG A 6 -12.40 0.23 -9.79
N CYS A 7 -11.74 0.77 -10.80
CA CYS A 7 -10.30 0.68 -10.96
C CYS A 7 -9.62 1.68 -10.00
N PRO A 8 -8.36 1.52 -9.59
CA PRO A 8 -7.69 2.52 -8.75
C PRO A 8 -7.82 3.96 -9.28
N ASP A 9 -7.79 4.16 -10.61
CA ASP A 9 -7.91 5.47 -11.24
C ASP A 9 -9.32 6.09 -11.14
N ASP A 10 -10.36 5.28 -10.88
CA ASP A 10 -11.75 5.73 -10.72
C ASP A 10 -12.11 6.01 -9.25
N LEU A 11 -11.17 5.79 -8.32
CA LEU A 11 -11.42 5.99 -6.90
C LEU A 11 -11.23 7.46 -6.52
N PRO A 12 -12.10 7.99 -5.64
CA PRO A 12 -11.90 9.35 -5.13
C PRO A 12 -10.59 9.39 -4.33
N MET A 13 -9.79 10.43 -4.58
CA MET A 13 -8.54 10.69 -3.84
C MET A 13 -8.76 10.74 -2.32
N TRP A 14 -9.96 11.16 -1.91
CA TRP A 14 -10.41 11.26 -0.53
C TRP A 14 -11.76 10.57 -0.41
N GLY A 15 -11.92 9.71 0.59
CA GLY A 15 -13.22 9.15 0.95
C GLY A 15 -14.15 10.27 1.47
N GLU A 16 -15.46 10.05 1.43
CA GLU A 16 -16.46 10.97 2.02
C GLU A 16 -16.21 11.19 3.52
N LYS A 17 -15.63 10.19 4.17
CA LYS A 17 -15.20 10.23 5.57
C LYS A 17 -13.77 9.76 5.68
N LYS A 18 -12.96 10.45 6.48
CA LYS A 18 -11.58 10.05 6.75
C LYS A 18 -11.57 8.71 7.48
N THR A 19 -10.92 7.72 6.89
CA THR A 19 -10.72 6.39 7.50
C THR A 19 -9.72 6.52 8.67
N SER A 20 -10.05 5.94 9.79
CA SER A 20 -9.15 5.88 10.95
C SER A 20 -8.07 4.81 10.75
N VAL A 21 -6.93 4.96 11.43
CA VAL A 21 -5.85 3.96 11.42
C VAL A 21 -6.34 2.58 11.89
N SER A 22 -7.31 2.55 12.82
CA SER A 22 -7.93 1.30 13.29
C SER A 22 -8.80 0.63 12.23
N GLU A 23 -9.52 1.40 11.41
CA GLU A 23 -10.28 0.86 10.28
C GLU A 23 -9.34 0.30 9.20
N VAL A 24 -8.23 1.01 8.91
CA VAL A 24 -7.19 0.51 8.00
C VAL A 24 -6.60 -0.79 8.54
N ARG A 25 -6.31 -0.88 9.84
CA ARG A 25 -5.82 -2.11 10.47
C ARG A 25 -6.82 -3.26 10.32
N ALA A 26 -8.10 -3.02 10.60
CA ALA A 26 -9.15 -4.02 10.47
C ALA A 26 -9.24 -4.55 9.03
N PHE A 27 -9.15 -3.68 8.03
CA PHE A 27 -9.15 -4.10 6.62
C PHE A 27 -7.94 -4.98 6.29
N LEU A 28 -6.73 -4.65 6.79
CA LEU A 28 -5.54 -5.50 6.62
C LEU A 28 -5.72 -6.87 7.29
N ASP A 29 -6.35 -6.93 8.45
CA ASP A 29 -6.62 -8.19 9.13
C ASP A 29 -7.59 -9.08 8.32
N GLU A 30 -8.61 -8.50 7.70
CA GLU A 30 -9.53 -9.20 6.78
C GLU A 30 -8.81 -9.69 5.50
N LEU A 31 -7.75 -9.01 5.05
CA LEU A 31 -6.88 -9.46 3.96
C LEU A 31 -5.87 -10.55 4.40
N GLY A 32 -5.96 -11.02 5.65
CA GLY A 32 -5.06 -12.02 6.21
C GLY A 32 -3.74 -11.43 6.71
N ALA A 33 -3.77 -10.19 7.17
CA ALA A 33 -2.65 -9.45 7.78
C ALA A 33 -1.34 -9.57 6.97
N PRO A 34 -1.32 -9.20 5.68
CA PRO A 34 -0.15 -9.41 4.80
C PRO A 34 1.10 -8.67 5.29
N ASP A 35 0.94 -7.56 5.99
CA ASP A 35 2.00 -6.74 6.57
C ASP A 35 2.82 -7.45 7.67
N ARG A 36 2.32 -8.54 8.22
CA ARG A 36 3.04 -9.36 9.22
C ARG A 36 4.05 -10.33 8.62
N ALA A 37 4.08 -10.46 7.30
CA ALA A 37 4.98 -11.37 6.61
C ALA A 37 6.41 -10.84 6.45
N PHE A 38 6.65 -9.56 6.71
CA PHE A 38 7.94 -8.89 6.50
C PHE A 38 8.18 -7.79 7.55
N ARG A 39 9.44 -7.37 7.68
CA ARG A 39 9.81 -6.23 8.52
C ARG A 39 9.49 -4.93 7.79
N ILE A 40 9.08 -3.89 8.54
CA ILE A 40 8.69 -2.62 7.96
C ILE A 40 9.59 -1.49 8.45
N ILE A 41 10.16 -0.74 7.51
CA ILE A 41 10.80 0.54 7.76
C ILE A 41 9.84 1.63 7.29
N HIS A 42 9.39 2.47 8.22
CA HIS A 42 8.38 3.48 7.97
C HIS A 42 9.02 4.88 7.89
N VAL A 43 8.94 5.52 6.72
CA VAL A 43 9.58 6.81 6.44
C VAL A 43 8.55 7.93 6.45
N ALA A 44 8.64 8.81 7.44
CA ALA A 44 7.81 10.01 7.57
C ALA A 44 8.67 11.27 7.48
N GLY A 45 8.07 12.39 7.10
CA GLY A 45 8.76 13.67 7.01
C GLY A 45 8.08 14.63 6.05
N THR A 46 8.50 15.90 6.06
CA THR A 46 7.93 16.93 5.20
C THR A 46 8.49 16.85 3.78
N ASN A 47 9.83 16.79 3.67
CA ASN A 47 10.54 16.72 2.39
C ASN A 47 11.53 15.55 2.38
N GLY A 48 11.88 15.07 1.18
CA GLY A 48 12.94 14.08 0.97
C GLY A 48 12.57 12.63 1.32
N LYS A 49 11.32 12.34 1.71
CA LYS A 49 10.87 10.98 2.03
C LYS A 49 11.17 9.99 0.91
N GLY A 50 10.76 10.30 -0.33
CA GLY A 50 10.98 9.43 -1.49
C GLY A 50 12.48 9.17 -1.73
N SER A 51 13.36 10.19 -1.56
CA SER A 51 14.81 10.00 -1.66
C SER A 51 15.34 9.07 -0.57
N VAL A 52 14.89 9.23 0.67
CA VAL A 52 15.25 8.33 1.78
C VAL A 52 14.77 6.90 1.48
N CYS A 53 13.54 6.72 1.01
CA CYS A 53 13.03 5.42 0.59
C CYS A 53 13.91 4.79 -0.51
N ALA A 54 14.31 5.56 -1.52
CA ALA A 54 15.17 5.08 -2.59
C ALA A 54 16.55 4.62 -2.08
N TYR A 55 17.19 5.41 -1.20
CA TYR A 55 18.48 5.03 -0.62
C TYR A 55 18.38 3.79 0.27
N LEU A 56 17.36 3.71 1.12
CA LEU A 56 17.12 2.54 1.98
C LEU A 56 16.86 1.29 1.14
N THR A 57 16.01 1.38 0.12
CA THR A 57 15.71 0.29 -0.80
C THR A 57 16.99 -0.24 -1.45
N GLU A 58 17.79 0.63 -2.04
CA GLU A 58 19.03 0.24 -2.71
C GLU A 58 20.04 -0.38 -1.73
N ALA A 59 20.19 0.20 -0.54
CA ALA A 59 21.09 -0.34 0.48
C ALA A 59 20.68 -1.76 0.93
N LEU A 60 19.38 -1.97 1.14
CA LEU A 60 18.85 -3.28 1.53
C LEU A 60 18.99 -4.32 0.42
N ILE A 61 18.72 -3.95 -0.84
CA ILE A 61 18.93 -4.83 -2.00
C ILE A 61 20.40 -5.24 -2.08
N ARG A 62 21.35 -4.29 -1.93
CA ARG A 62 22.80 -4.59 -1.93
C ARG A 62 23.22 -5.46 -0.74
N ALA A 63 22.50 -5.37 0.37
CA ALA A 63 22.71 -6.24 1.52
C ALA A 63 22.11 -7.67 1.34
N GLY A 64 21.45 -7.93 0.20
CA GLY A 64 20.91 -9.24 -0.16
C GLY A 64 19.47 -9.50 0.27
N TYR A 65 18.76 -8.49 0.78
CA TYR A 65 17.35 -8.62 1.14
C TYR A 65 16.43 -8.50 -0.09
N ARG A 66 15.30 -9.21 -0.04
CA ARG A 66 14.20 -8.98 -0.96
C ARG A 66 13.32 -7.86 -0.43
N VAL A 67 13.22 -6.77 -1.19
CA VAL A 67 12.68 -5.50 -0.69
C VAL A 67 11.43 -5.08 -1.44
N GLY A 68 10.34 -4.83 -0.70
CA GLY A 68 9.17 -4.11 -1.18
C GLY A 68 9.32 -2.61 -0.89
N THR A 69 8.89 -1.74 -1.82
CA THR A 69 8.92 -0.28 -1.61
C THR A 69 7.59 0.32 -2.02
N PHE A 70 6.97 1.07 -1.10
CA PHE A 70 5.75 1.81 -1.35
C PHE A 70 6.03 3.31 -1.22
N VAL A 71 5.82 4.05 -2.32
CA VAL A 71 6.13 5.50 -2.41
C VAL A 71 4.98 6.27 -3.06
N SER A 72 4.97 7.58 -2.89
CA SER A 72 3.98 8.49 -3.49
C SER A 72 4.51 9.90 -3.68
N PRO A 73 4.03 10.63 -4.72
CA PRO A 73 3.18 10.18 -5.82
C PRO A 73 3.96 9.41 -6.91
N HIS A 74 3.27 8.90 -7.94
CA HIS A 74 3.88 8.45 -9.19
C HIS A 74 4.00 9.62 -10.18
N LEU A 75 4.84 9.46 -11.20
CA LEU A 75 5.05 10.48 -12.24
C LEU A 75 4.31 10.13 -13.54
N VAL A 76 4.36 8.89 -13.99
CA VAL A 76 3.80 8.43 -15.27
C VAL A 76 2.90 7.21 -15.08
N ASP A 77 3.38 6.19 -14.35
CA ASP A 77 2.68 4.91 -14.19
C ASP A 77 2.37 4.68 -12.71
N ILE A 78 1.12 4.36 -12.40
CA ILE A 78 0.66 4.10 -11.03
C ILE A 78 1.49 3.00 -10.32
N ARG A 79 2.05 2.05 -11.08
CA ARG A 79 2.90 0.97 -10.56
C ARG A 79 4.24 1.45 -10.01
N GLU A 80 4.66 2.69 -10.34
CA GLU A 80 5.83 3.33 -9.72
C GLU A 80 5.71 3.42 -8.20
N ARG A 81 4.48 3.38 -7.68
CA ARG A 81 4.22 3.41 -6.23
C ARG A 81 4.52 2.10 -5.52
N ILE A 82 4.61 0.98 -6.26
CA ILE A 82 4.78 -0.36 -5.71
C ILE A 82 5.94 -1.05 -6.42
N LEU A 83 7.08 -1.08 -5.76
CA LEU A 83 8.30 -1.66 -6.32
C LEU A 83 8.70 -2.92 -5.54
N ILE A 84 9.23 -3.90 -6.26
CA ILE A 84 9.89 -5.08 -5.68
C ILE A 84 11.31 -5.11 -6.23
N ASP A 85 12.30 -5.11 -5.34
CA ASP A 85 13.71 -4.99 -5.68
C ASP A 85 14.00 -3.83 -6.66
N GLY A 86 13.39 -2.67 -6.39
CA GLY A 86 13.53 -1.44 -7.17
C GLY A 86 12.84 -1.45 -8.53
N LYS A 87 12.06 -2.48 -8.87
CA LYS A 87 11.36 -2.61 -10.14
C LYS A 87 9.84 -2.58 -9.96
N MET A 88 9.14 -1.94 -10.88
CA MET A 88 7.68 -1.96 -10.91
C MET A 88 7.16 -3.40 -11.00
N VAL A 89 6.09 -3.67 -10.28
CA VAL A 89 5.36 -4.93 -10.39
C VAL A 89 4.75 -5.10 -11.79
N SER A 90 4.53 -6.33 -12.24
CA SER A 90 3.89 -6.59 -13.52
C SER A 90 2.45 -6.09 -13.53
N SER A 91 1.93 -5.76 -14.73
CA SER A 91 0.53 -5.34 -14.88
C SER A 91 -0.45 -6.43 -14.46
N GLU A 92 -0.07 -7.71 -14.59
CA GLU A 92 -0.89 -8.84 -14.15
C GLU A 92 -0.97 -8.92 -12.64
N ALA A 93 0.17 -8.87 -11.94
CA ALA A 93 0.22 -8.87 -10.47
C ALA A 93 -0.53 -7.67 -9.89
N PHE A 94 -0.32 -6.48 -10.48
CA PHE A 94 -1.03 -5.26 -10.07
C PHE A 94 -2.55 -5.42 -10.18
N ARG A 95 -3.06 -5.93 -11.31
CA ARG A 95 -4.51 -6.18 -11.50
C ARG A 95 -5.05 -7.23 -10.54
N ALA A 96 -4.33 -8.33 -10.32
CA ALA A 96 -4.75 -9.38 -9.39
C ALA A 96 -4.88 -8.86 -7.95
N ALA A 97 -3.92 -8.05 -7.50
CA ALA A 97 -3.98 -7.39 -6.20
C ALA A 97 -5.16 -6.40 -6.13
N ALA A 98 -5.38 -5.61 -7.19
CA ALA A 98 -6.50 -4.67 -7.28
C ALA A 98 -7.85 -5.40 -7.16
N GLU A 99 -8.04 -6.51 -7.86
CA GLU A 99 -9.29 -7.30 -7.77
C GLU A 99 -9.50 -7.90 -6.37
N THR A 100 -8.41 -8.28 -5.69
CA THR A 100 -8.51 -8.80 -4.32
C THR A 100 -8.95 -7.70 -3.34
N VAL A 101 -8.35 -6.51 -3.41
CA VAL A 101 -8.74 -5.37 -2.58
C VAL A 101 -10.16 -4.90 -2.91
N LYS A 102 -10.55 -4.90 -4.19
CA LYS A 102 -11.89 -4.55 -4.63
C LYS A 102 -12.95 -5.47 -4.01
N ARG A 103 -12.75 -6.78 -4.08
CA ARG A 103 -13.68 -7.77 -3.50
C ARG A 103 -13.86 -7.56 -1.99
N GLN A 104 -12.77 -7.30 -1.29
CA GLN A 104 -12.83 -6.99 0.14
C GLN A 104 -13.55 -5.66 0.39
N GLY A 105 -13.25 -4.60 -0.37
CA GLY A 105 -13.94 -3.32 -0.26
C GLY A 105 -15.45 -3.40 -0.52
N GLU A 106 -15.87 -4.25 -1.46
CA GLU A 106 -17.29 -4.52 -1.70
C GLU A 106 -17.94 -5.29 -0.53
N ALA A 107 -17.19 -6.18 0.14
CA ALA A 107 -17.65 -6.84 1.36
C ALA A 107 -17.83 -5.82 2.50
N GLU A 108 -16.90 -4.87 2.64
CA GLU A 108 -17.00 -3.78 3.60
C GLU A 108 -18.27 -2.94 3.38
N LEU A 109 -18.56 -2.56 2.13
CA LEU A 109 -19.79 -1.84 1.79
C LEU A 109 -21.06 -2.61 2.16
N ARG A 110 -21.09 -3.92 1.87
CA ARG A 110 -22.24 -4.78 2.25
C ARG A 110 -22.42 -4.87 3.77
N ALA A 111 -21.33 -4.73 4.53
CA ALA A 111 -21.35 -4.68 5.98
C ALA A 111 -21.64 -3.27 6.56
N GLY A 112 -21.96 -2.29 5.71
CA GLY A 112 -22.22 -0.91 6.11
C GLY A 112 -20.97 -0.11 6.47
N ARG A 113 -19.78 -0.58 6.07
CA ARG A 113 -18.51 0.11 6.24
C ARG A 113 -18.09 0.84 4.97
N ASN A 114 -17.01 1.60 5.00
CA ASN A 114 -16.55 2.39 3.87
C ASN A 114 -15.70 1.56 2.88
N PHE A 115 -15.80 1.88 1.60
CA PHE A 115 -14.86 1.41 0.59
C PHE A 115 -13.52 2.17 0.76
N PRO A 116 -12.36 1.52 0.58
CA PRO A 116 -11.07 2.20 0.69
C PRO A 116 -10.94 3.41 -0.24
N ALA A 117 -10.38 4.51 0.26
CA ALA A 117 -9.97 5.63 -0.59
C ALA A 117 -8.73 5.26 -1.42
N TYR A 118 -8.41 6.06 -2.43
CA TYR A 118 -7.34 5.80 -3.41
C TYR A 118 -6.00 5.39 -2.78
N PHE A 119 -5.50 6.16 -1.80
CA PHE A 119 -4.22 5.88 -1.16
C PHE A 119 -4.25 4.58 -0.35
N GLU A 120 -5.31 4.36 0.42
CA GLU A 120 -5.53 3.15 1.21
C GLU A 120 -5.61 1.91 0.31
N TYR A 121 -6.32 2.03 -0.81
CA TYR A 121 -6.46 0.96 -1.79
C TYR A 121 -5.09 0.51 -2.32
N LEU A 122 -4.24 1.44 -2.73
CA LEU A 122 -2.89 1.16 -3.21
C LEU A 122 -1.98 0.62 -2.11
N TYR A 123 -2.14 1.11 -0.88
CA TYR A 123 -1.42 0.60 0.27
C TYR A 123 -1.75 -0.88 0.54
N TYR A 124 -3.03 -1.25 0.53
CA TYR A 124 -3.44 -2.66 0.68
C TYR A 124 -2.91 -3.55 -0.45
N MET A 125 -2.94 -3.06 -1.68
CA MET A 125 -2.33 -3.77 -2.82
C MET A 125 -0.84 -4.00 -2.61
N ALA A 126 -0.10 -2.99 -2.14
CA ALA A 126 1.33 -3.10 -1.86
C ALA A 126 1.60 -4.19 -0.81
N MET A 127 0.84 -4.23 0.29
CA MET A 127 1.00 -5.24 1.34
C MET A 127 0.79 -6.66 0.81
N LEU A 128 -0.22 -6.87 -0.04
CA LEU A 128 -0.48 -8.16 -0.69
C LEU A 128 0.67 -8.55 -1.61
N LEU A 129 1.10 -7.65 -2.48
CA LEU A 129 2.16 -7.89 -3.46
C LEU A 129 3.51 -8.18 -2.81
N PHE A 130 3.85 -7.49 -1.71
CA PHE A 130 5.08 -7.74 -0.97
C PHE A 130 5.08 -9.12 -0.31
N ARG A 131 3.96 -9.53 0.27
CA ARG A 131 3.81 -10.90 0.81
C ARG A 131 3.94 -11.95 -0.28
N GLU A 132 3.24 -11.79 -1.40
CA GLU A 132 3.27 -12.74 -2.52
C GLU A 132 4.65 -12.86 -3.16
N ALA A 133 5.40 -11.76 -3.22
CA ALA A 133 6.76 -11.74 -3.71
C ALA A 133 7.78 -12.31 -2.70
N GLY A 134 7.38 -12.60 -1.48
CA GLY A 134 8.29 -13.07 -0.43
C GLY A 134 9.28 -12.00 0.01
N CYS A 135 8.85 -10.71 0.05
CA CYS A 135 9.70 -9.66 0.58
C CYS A 135 10.04 -9.90 2.05
N GLU A 136 11.28 -9.62 2.42
CA GLU A 136 11.78 -9.74 3.80
C GLU A 136 11.68 -8.41 4.54
N VAL A 137 11.79 -7.31 3.78
CA VAL A 137 11.71 -5.93 4.28
C VAL A 137 10.82 -5.11 3.35
N ALA A 138 9.98 -4.27 3.91
CA ALA A 138 9.24 -3.24 3.18
C ALA A 138 9.66 -1.85 3.65
N VAL A 139 9.91 -0.94 2.70
CA VAL A 139 10.16 0.48 2.93
C VAL A 139 8.88 1.23 2.55
N LEU A 140 8.24 1.87 3.52
CA LEU A 140 6.95 2.54 3.34
C LEU A 140 7.09 4.05 3.52
N GLU A 141 6.76 4.82 2.48
CA GLU A 141 6.60 6.25 2.55
C GLU A 141 5.22 6.63 3.07
N THR A 142 5.13 7.54 4.06
CA THR A 142 3.84 8.14 4.44
C THR A 142 3.26 9.00 3.32
N GLY A 143 1.97 8.94 3.11
CA GLY A 143 1.29 9.77 2.11
C GLY A 143 1.17 11.23 2.58
N LEU A 144 0.44 11.48 3.65
CA LEU A 144 0.21 12.80 4.22
C LEU A 144 0.31 12.80 5.75
N GLY A 145 1.23 13.58 6.28
CA GLY A 145 1.44 13.68 7.71
C GLY A 145 2.22 12.48 8.25
N GLY A 146 1.73 11.86 9.29
CA GLY A 146 2.36 10.68 9.93
C GLY A 146 1.35 9.93 10.77
N ARG A 147 1.00 10.46 11.95
CA ARG A 147 0.19 9.75 12.95
C ARG A 147 -1.20 9.27 12.46
N LEU A 148 -1.80 9.95 11.49
CA LEU A 148 -3.12 9.62 10.93
C LEU A 148 -3.05 9.08 9.50
N ASP A 149 -1.85 8.77 9.01
CA ASP A 149 -1.64 8.17 7.70
C ASP A 149 -2.01 6.68 7.72
N ALA A 150 -2.54 6.16 6.61
CA ALA A 150 -2.93 4.76 6.49
C ALA A 150 -1.76 3.81 6.76
N THR A 151 -0.54 4.19 6.34
CA THR A 151 0.66 3.40 6.56
C THR A 151 1.04 3.24 8.04
N ASN A 152 0.48 4.06 8.94
CA ASN A 152 0.69 3.93 10.38
C ASN A 152 -0.16 2.81 11.04
N SER A 153 -0.94 2.10 10.25
CA SER A 153 -1.68 0.90 10.69
C SER A 153 -0.80 -0.34 10.87
N CYS A 154 0.39 -0.34 10.29
CA CYS A 154 1.38 -1.40 10.49
C CYS A 154 2.16 -1.21 11.80
N ALA A 155 2.87 -2.27 12.23
CA ALA A 155 3.82 -2.20 13.33
C ALA A 155 5.25 -2.07 12.74
N PRO A 156 5.81 -0.87 12.63
CA PRO A 156 7.12 -0.69 12.04
C PRO A 156 8.21 -1.31 12.93
N TRP A 157 9.24 -1.85 12.29
CA TRP A 157 10.45 -2.32 12.96
C TRP A 157 11.42 -1.15 13.23
N LEU A 158 11.42 -0.15 12.33
CA LEU A 158 12.18 1.08 12.42
C LEU A 158 11.40 2.21 11.74
#